data_199bf141cefecde186d2d9f30cc437be
#
_entry.id   199bf141cefecde186d2d9f30cc437be
#
_cell.length_a   1.000
_cell.length_b   1.000
_cell.length_c   1.000
_cell.angle_alpha   90.00
_cell.angle_beta   90.00
_cell.angle_gamma   90.00
#
_symmetry.space_group_name_H-M   'P 1'
#
loop_
_entity.id
_entity.type
_entity.pdbx_description
1 polymer ?
#
loop_
_entity_poly.entity_id
_entity_poly.type
_entity_poly.pdbx_seq_one_letter_code
_entity_poly.pdbx_strand_id
1 'polypeptide(L)'
;MAADIRQQINSEVTVSAAYYIWKKGKIMDKIKYFISWLGEKLFPDLPEKKRQRTTMRIVVGISLALVCMAGMGIFRHKAVKQLEKYQAIADAYAELDTILEEEREKQQKEAVAEMEEFLSEMEADAKRYWQEYEAEMQELGLEAYDWDALCSENEDIKGWLCIPDTLINFPVVGTDDNAFYLSHDFTGDKSSAGCPFMDKDTQIWDFNRVIYGHNMGAGSDAMFSTLLDYEKEDYFKENRTIYFTDAYGSATAYQVMAVVKYNIDNLEEWDFRTRNHADMESYNTWMEKLQQRALYYEEPDYAPVRIITLATCDRRMYGKNGRFLVIAGT
;
A
#
# COMPACT_ATOMS: atom_id res chain seq x y z
N MET A 1 -26.29 13.07 -28.14
CA MET A 1 -26.70 11.68 -27.81
C MET A 1 -25.52 10.74 -27.56
N ALA A 2 -24.56 10.55 -28.51
CA ALA A 2 -23.40 9.66 -28.27
C ALA A 2 -22.40 10.20 -27.22
N ALA A 3 -22.23 11.52 -27.14
CA ALA A 3 -21.38 12.17 -26.14
C ALA A 3 -21.97 12.07 -24.72
N ASP A 4 -23.30 12.24 -24.61
CA ASP A 4 -23.99 12.14 -23.31
C ASP A 4 -23.99 10.71 -22.76
N ILE A 5 -24.08 9.70 -23.64
CA ILE A 5 -24.01 8.29 -23.25
C ILE A 5 -22.60 7.93 -22.77
N ARG A 6 -21.54 8.44 -23.42
CA ARG A 6 -20.15 8.24 -22.95
C ARG A 6 -19.89 8.92 -21.60
N GLN A 7 -20.42 10.12 -21.41
CA GLN A 7 -20.26 10.83 -20.15
C GLN A 7 -21.02 10.13 -19.01
N GLN A 8 -22.19 9.57 -19.30
CA GLN A 8 -22.98 8.81 -18.33
C GLN A 8 -22.34 7.46 -17.99
N ILE A 9 -21.79 6.73 -18.97
CA ILE A 9 -21.06 5.48 -18.76
C ILE A 9 -19.77 5.73 -17.94
N ASN A 10 -19.00 6.77 -18.27
CA ASN A 10 -17.81 7.13 -17.52
C ASN A 10 -18.14 7.51 -16.06
N SER A 11 -19.26 8.25 -15.83
CA SER A 11 -19.65 8.59 -14.46
C SER A 11 -20.08 7.37 -13.65
N GLU A 12 -20.80 6.42 -14.24
CA GLU A 12 -21.24 5.19 -13.54
C GLU A 12 -20.07 4.23 -13.26
N VAL A 13 -19.13 4.11 -14.20
CA VAL A 13 -17.90 3.31 -14.02
C VAL A 13 -17.02 3.92 -12.94
N THR A 14 -16.86 5.25 -12.94
CA THR A 14 -16.05 5.97 -11.93
C THR A 14 -16.69 5.86 -10.54
N VAL A 15 -18.01 6.00 -10.43
CA VAL A 15 -18.75 5.84 -9.16
C VAL A 15 -18.69 4.38 -8.67
N SER A 16 -18.78 3.40 -9.58
CA SER A 16 -18.66 1.97 -9.22
C SER A 16 -17.26 1.62 -8.76
N ALA A 17 -16.23 2.10 -9.46
CA ALA A 17 -14.83 1.92 -9.06
C ALA A 17 -14.53 2.61 -7.73
N ALA A 18 -14.97 3.85 -7.53
CA ALA A 18 -14.81 4.58 -6.27
C ALA A 18 -15.52 3.88 -5.11
N TYR A 19 -16.73 3.35 -5.33
CA TYR A 19 -17.47 2.57 -4.31
C TYR A 19 -16.75 1.26 -3.97
N TYR A 20 -16.17 0.58 -4.97
CA TYR A 20 -15.42 -0.67 -4.78
C TYR A 20 -14.12 -0.43 -4.03
N ILE A 21 -13.36 0.61 -4.41
CA ILE A 21 -12.15 1.07 -3.71
C ILE A 21 -12.49 1.49 -2.28
N TRP A 22 -13.55 2.25 -2.06
CA TRP A 22 -14.03 2.65 -0.73
C TRP A 22 -14.42 1.45 0.15
N LYS A 23 -15.11 0.43 -0.44
CA LYS A 23 -15.49 -0.79 0.27
C LYS A 23 -14.28 -1.65 0.62
N LYS A 24 -13.31 -1.80 -0.32
CA LYS A 24 -12.01 -2.44 -0.08
C LYS A 24 -11.23 -1.70 1.01
N GLY A 25 -11.14 -0.37 0.93
CA GLY A 25 -10.47 0.46 1.94
C GLY A 25 -11.02 0.19 3.34
N LYS A 26 -12.35 0.16 3.52
CA LYS A 26 -12.96 -0.12 4.83
C LYS A 26 -12.63 -1.52 5.38
N ILE A 27 -12.52 -2.54 4.53
CA ILE A 27 -12.15 -3.90 4.96
C ILE A 27 -10.68 -3.93 5.33
N MET A 28 -9.81 -3.36 4.50
CA MET A 28 -8.38 -3.25 4.77
C MET A 28 -8.09 -2.43 6.01
N ASP A 29 -8.82 -1.34 6.24
CA ASP A 29 -8.67 -0.53 7.45
C ASP A 29 -9.07 -1.32 8.71
N LYS A 30 -10.12 -2.13 8.65
CA LYS A 30 -10.49 -3.03 9.76
C LYS A 30 -9.42 -4.08 10.02
N ILE A 31 -8.83 -4.67 8.98
CA ILE A 31 -7.74 -5.64 9.09
C ILE A 31 -6.49 -4.97 9.65
N LYS A 32 -6.10 -3.80 9.12
CA LYS A 32 -4.97 -3.01 9.65
C LYS A 32 -5.19 -2.62 11.10
N TYR A 33 -6.39 -2.15 11.46
CA TYR A 33 -6.75 -1.83 12.84
C TYR A 33 -6.62 -3.04 13.76
N PHE A 34 -7.16 -4.20 13.34
CA PHE A 34 -7.07 -5.44 14.12
C PHE A 34 -5.61 -5.90 14.29
N ILE A 35 -4.81 -5.86 13.22
CA ILE A 35 -3.37 -6.21 13.27
C ILE A 35 -2.61 -5.24 14.16
N SER A 36 -2.89 -3.94 14.07
CA SER A 36 -2.27 -2.93 14.93
C SER A 36 -2.62 -3.16 16.40
N TRP A 37 -3.92 -3.31 16.69
CA TRP A 37 -4.41 -3.60 18.05
C TRP A 37 -3.81 -4.88 18.63
N LEU A 38 -3.77 -5.95 17.84
CA LEU A 38 -3.18 -7.23 18.26
C LEU A 38 -1.67 -7.09 18.49
N GLY A 39 -0.99 -6.34 17.61
CA GLY A 39 0.43 -6.04 17.75
C GLY A 39 0.76 -5.26 19.03
N GLU A 40 -0.04 -4.26 19.37
CA GLU A 40 0.12 -3.51 20.62
C GLU A 40 -0.05 -4.38 21.86
N LYS A 41 -0.96 -5.34 21.79
CA LYS A 41 -1.19 -6.27 22.90
C LYS A 41 -0.08 -7.32 23.07
N LEU A 42 0.46 -7.82 21.95
CA LEU A 42 1.44 -8.90 21.96
C LEU A 42 2.90 -8.41 22.03
N PHE A 43 3.19 -7.23 21.51
CA PHE A 43 4.56 -6.71 21.36
C PHE A 43 4.62 -5.21 21.66
N PRO A 44 4.30 -4.78 22.88
CA PRO A 44 4.24 -3.35 23.23
C PRO A 44 5.59 -2.62 23.03
N ASP A 45 6.71 -3.34 23.19
CA ASP A 45 8.05 -2.76 23.15
C ASP A 45 8.68 -2.70 21.75
N LEU A 46 8.01 -3.23 20.71
CA LEU A 46 8.56 -3.20 19.36
C LEU A 46 8.17 -1.91 18.61
N PRO A 47 9.08 -1.34 17.81
CA PRO A 47 8.77 -0.25 16.89
C PRO A 47 7.60 -0.62 15.97
N GLU A 48 6.73 0.35 15.68
CA GLU A 48 5.42 0.14 15.04
C GLU A 48 5.49 -0.67 13.73
N LYS A 49 6.43 -0.36 12.84
CA LYS A 49 6.63 -1.09 11.57
C LYS A 49 7.03 -2.56 11.80
N LYS A 50 7.96 -2.79 12.71
CA LYS A 50 8.44 -4.13 13.07
C LYS A 50 7.32 -4.92 13.74
N ARG A 51 6.51 -4.26 14.56
CA ARG A 51 5.34 -4.78 15.24
C ARG A 51 4.25 -5.25 14.27
N GLN A 52 3.89 -4.41 13.28
CA GLN A 52 2.87 -4.76 12.27
C GLN A 52 3.30 -5.93 11.39
N ARG A 53 4.55 -5.94 10.89
CA ARG A 53 5.10 -7.06 10.09
C ARG A 53 5.17 -8.36 10.90
N THR A 54 5.65 -8.28 12.14
CA THR A 54 5.73 -9.45 13.03
C THR A 54 4.33 -9.97 13.33
N THR A 55 3.36 -9.10 13.60
CA THR A 55 1.97 -9.47 13.85
C THR A 55 1.33 -10.10 12.61
N MET A 56 1.56 -9.55 11.42
CA MET A 56 1.05 -10.09 10.16
C MET A 56 1.61 -11.50 9.90
N ARG A 57 2.92 -11.70 10.04
CA ARG A 57 3.56 -13.03 9.91
C ARG A 57 3.01 -14.03 10.93
N ILE A 58 2.76 -13.57 12.15
CA ILE A 58 2.17 -14.42 13.20
C ILE A 58 0.71 -14.73 12.87
N VAL A 59 -0.08 -13.77 12.41
CA VAL A 59 -1.49 -13.99 12.04
C VAL A 59 -1.59 -14.97 10.86
N VAL A 60 -0.76 -14.83 9.83
CA VAL A 60 -0.68 -15.77 8.71
C VAL A 60 -0.18 -17.15 9.20
N GLY A 61 0.87 -17.19 10.00
CA GLY A 61 1.39 -18.42 10.61
C GLY A 61 0.35 -19.12 11.50
N ILE A 62 -0.38 -18.36 12.32
CA ILE A 62 -1.46 -18.87 13.16
C ILE A 62 -2.63 -19.37 12.29
N SER A 63 -2.98 -18.69 11.20
CA SER A 63 -4.03 -19.13 10.29
C SER A 63 -3.67 -20.46 9.62
N LEU A 64 -2.44 -20.61 9.12
CA LEU A 64 -1.95 -21.89 8.61
C LEU A 64 -1.90 -22.98 9.73
N ALA A 65 -1.41 -22.61 10.92
CA ALA A 65 -1.36 -23.52 12.06
C ALA A 65 -2.77 -23.94 12.51
N LEU A 66 -3.76 -23.04 12.48
CA LEU A 66 -5.15 -23.35 12.79
C LEU A 66 -5.77 -24.29 11.75
N VAL A 67 -5.46 -24.13 10.46
CA VAL A 67 -5.88 -25.08 9.41
C VAL A 67 -5.23 -26.43 9.61
N CYS A 68 -3.92 -26.47 9.92
CA CYS A 68 -3.22 -27.71 10.24
C CYS A 68 -3.74 -28.34 11.55
N MET A 69 -4.02 -27.53 12.60
CA MET A 69 -4.59 -28.02 13.85
C MET A 69 -6.02 -28.51 13.70
N ALA A 70 -6.84 -27.89 12.84
CA ALA A 70 -8.16 -28.42 12.50
C ALA A 70 -8.06 -29.79 11.84
N GLY A 71 -7.11 -29.98 10.89
CA GLY A 71 -6.81 -31.28 10.26
C GLY A 71 -6.31 -32.31 11.27
N MET A 72 -5.36 -31.93 12.15
CA MET A 72 -4.86 -32.80 13.22
C MET A 72 -5.91 -33.01 14.31
N GLY A 73 -6.76 -32.00 14.59
CA GLY A 73 -7.87 -32.11 15.53
C GLY A 73 -8.89 -33.17 15.09
N ILE A 74 -9.20 -33.22 13.78
CA ILE A 74 -10.06 -34.26 13.19
C ILE A 74 -9.43 -35.63 13.34
N PHE A 75 -8.11 -35.77 13.13
CA PHE A 75 -7.38 -37.04 13.25
C PHE A 75 -7.30 -37.49 14.73
N ARG A 76 -7.00 -36.52 15.64
CA ARG A 76 -6.94 -36.80 17.08
C ARG A 76 -8.32 -37.12 17.66
N HIS A 77 -9.36 -36.42 17.18
CA HIS A 77 -10.72 -36.69 17.57
C HIS A 77 -11.20 -38.13 17.14
N LYS A 78 -10.82 -38.58 15.92
CA LYS A 78 -11.06 -39.95 15.48
C LYS A 78 -10.37 -40.99 16.35
N ALA A 79 -9.14 -40.73 16.77
CA ALA A 79 -8.36 -41.60 17.64
C ALA A 79 -8.93 -41.66 19.07
N VAL A 80 -9.31 -40.49 19.62
CA VAL A 80 -9.98 -40.41 20.95
C VAL A 80 -11.32 -41.12 20.93
N LYS A 81 -12.09 -40.97 19.85
CA LYS A 81 -13.38 -41.60 19.67
C LYS A 81 -13.29 -43.14 19.56
N GLN A 82 -12.17 -43.62 19.00
CA GLN A 82 -11.91 -45.07 19.00
C GLN A 82 -11.62 -45.61 20.39
N LEU A 83 -10.95 -44.82 21.22
CA LEU A 83 -10.68 -45.14 22.65
C LEU A 83 -11.96 -45.14 23.48
N GLU A 84 -12.81 -44.13 23.29
CA GLU A 84 -14.11 -44.01 23.98
C GLU A 84 -15.07 -45.15 23.61
N LYS A 85 -15.04 -45.63 22.36
CA LYS A 85 -15.77 -46.83 21.93
C LYS A 85 -15.36 -48.10 22.71
N TYR A 86 -14.10 -48.21 23.08
CA TYR A 86 -13.64 -49.33 23.94
C TYR A 86 -14.02 -49.18 25.41
N GLN A 87 -14.19 -47.96 25.90
CA GLN A 87 -14.64 -47.70 27.25
C GLN A 87 -16.17 -47.75 27.43
N ALA A 88 -16.94 -47.32 26.38
CA ALA A 88 -18.42 -47.36 26.44
C ALA A 88 -19.03 -48.75 26.28
N ILE A 89 -18.26 -49.76 25.87
CA ILE A 89 -18.69 -51.18 25.91
C ILE A 89 -18.83 -51.73 27.32
N ALA A 90 -18.32 -50.99 28.31
CA ALA A 90 -18.32 -51.40 29.71
C ALA A 90 -19.50 -50.88 30.53
N ASP A 91 -20.24 -49.89 30.07
CA ASP A 91 -21.30 -49.29 30.86
C ASP A 91 -22.67 -49.29 30.20
N ALA A 92 -23.68 -49.70 30.97
CA ALA A 92 -25.09 -49.89 30.58
C ALA A 92 -25.84 -48.57 30.22
N TYR A 93 -25.12 -47.49 29.94
CA TYR A 93 -25.64 -46.16 29.47
C TYR A 93 -25.48 -45.91 27.97
N ALA A 94 -25.14 -46.97 27.21
CA ALA A 94 -24.75 -46.87 25.80
C ALA A 94 -25.80 -46.30 24.84
N GLU A 95 -27.08 -46.40 25.17
CA GLU A 95 -28.14 -45.99 24.22
C GLU A 95 -28.35 -44.47 24.20
N LEU A 96 -28.20 -43.78 25.32
CA LEU A 96 -28.32 -42.30 25.40
C LEU A 96 -27.08 -41.59 24.88
N ASP A 97 -25.90 -42.18 25.13
CA ASP A 97 -24.63 -41.64 24.64
C ASP A 97 -24.50 -41.80 23.11
N THR A 98 -25.07 -42.89 22.55
CA THR A 98 -25.06 -43.11 21.09
C THR A 98 -25.87 -42.04 20.33
N ILE A 99 -27.05 -41.69 20.87
CA ILE A 99 -27.92 -40.65 20.24
C ILE A 99 -27.26 -39.30 20.35
N LEU A 100 -26.66 -38.96 21.48
CA LEU A 100 -25.95 -37.70 21.69
C LEU A 100 -24.66 -37.59 20.84
N GLU A 101 -23.98 -38.72 20.62
CA GLU A 101 -22.82 -38.78 19.73
C GLU A 101 -23.21 -38.65 18.25
N GLU A 102 -24.31 -39.24 17.81
CA GLU A 102 -24.83 -39.11 16.45
C GLU A 102 -25.27 -37.65 16.16
N GLU A 103 -25.93 -36.98 17.13
CA GLU A 103 -26.27 -35.57 17.01
C GLU A 103 -25.02 -34.67 16.98
N ARG A 104 -24.01 -34.97 17.81
CA ARG A 104 -22.73 -34.25 17.80
C ARG A 104 -21.96 -34.46 16.50
N GLU A 105 -21.91 -35.69 15.99
CA GLU A 105 -21.27 -35.98 14.69
C GLU A 105 -21.98 -35.23 13.54
N LYS A 106 -23.29 -35.19 13.59
CA LYS A 106 -24.09 -34.45 12.59
C LYS A 106 -23.78 -32.95 12.67
N GLN A 107 -23.85 -32.36 13.86
CA GLN A 107 -23.52 -30.95 14.05
C GLN A 107 -22.06 -30.63 13.67
N GLN A 108 -21.13 -31.53 13.97
CA GLN A 108 -19.73 -31.33 13.61
C GLN A 108 -19.49 -31.47 12.08
N LYS A 109 -20.19 -32.40 11.40
CA LYS A 109 -20.14 -32.51 9.94
C LYS A 109 -20.75 -31.29 9.26
N GLU A 110 -21.87 -30.81 9.79
CA GLU A 110 -22.50 -29.56 9.30
C GLU A 110 -21.56 -28.37 9.51
N ALA A 111 -20.94 -28.22 10.67
CA ALA A 111 -20.00 -27.15 10.96
C ALA A 111 -18.70 -27.24 10.12
N VAL A 112 -18.21 -28.46 9.84
CA VAL A 112 -17.05 -28.65 8.94
C VAL A 112 -17.43 -28.31 7.51
N ALA A 113 -18.60 -28.72 7.04
CA ALA A 113 -19.10 -28.40 5.70
C ALA A 113 -19.30 -26.88 5.51
N GLU A 114 -19.89 -26.19 6.51
CA GLU A 114 -20.01 -24.74 6.50
C GLU A 114 -18.65 -24.05 6.47
N MET A 115 -17.68 -24.57 7.22
CA MET A 115 -16.30 -24.04 7.23
C MET A 115 -15.58 -24.28 5.90
N GLU A 116 -15.74 -25.45 5.30
CA GLU A 116 -15.16 -25.78 3.98
C GLU A 116 -15.79 -24.89 2.88
N GLU A 117 -17.08 -24.67 2.92
CA GLU A 117 -17.79 -23.76 2.01
C GLU A 117 -17.27 -22.32 2.19
N PHE A 118 -17.18 -21.82 3.42
CA PHE A 118 -16.64 -20.50 3.73
C PHE A 118 -15.20 -20.32 3.27
N LEU A 119 -14.34 -21.31 3.50
CA LEU A 119 -12.94 -21.28 3.03
C LEU A 119 -12.87 -21.31 1.50
N SER A 120 -13.70 -22.09 0.85
CA SER A 120 -13.78 -22.14 -0.62
C SER A 120 -14.23 -20.81 -1.22
N GLU A 121 -15.23 -20.15 -0.60
CA GLU A 121 -15.65 -18.82 -1.00
C GLU A 121 -14.54 -17.76 -0.81
N MET A 122 -13.84 -17.81 0.32
CA MET A 122 -12.69 -16.95 0.59
C MET A 122 -11.56 -17.15 -0.42
N GLU A 123 -11.23 -18.40 -0.76
CA GLU A 123 -10.20 -18.71 -1.77
C GLU A 123 -10.62 -18.23 -3.16
N ALA A 124 -11.89 -18.41 -3.53
CA ALA A 124 -12.42 -17.92 -4.79
C ALA A 124 -12.40 -16.39 -4.87
N ASP A 125 -12.76 -15.71 -3.77
CA ASP A 125 -12.72 -14.26 -3.66
C ASP A 125 -11.28 -13.72 -3.70
N ALA A 126 -10.34 -14.38 -3.03
CA ALA A 126 -8.93 -14.03 -3.08
C ALA A 126 -8.37 -14.19 -4.50
N LYS A 127 -8.69 -15.33 -5.16
CA LYS A 127 -8.25 -15.58 -6.53
C LYS A 127 -8.82 -14.54 -7.51
N ARG A 128 -10.11 -14.21 -7.38
CA ARG A 128 -10.74 -13.17 -8.19
C ARG A 128 -10.09 -11.82 -7.95
N TYR A 129 -9.80 -11.47 -6.70
CA TYR A 129 -9.10 -10.24 -6.32
C TYR A 129 -7.73 -10.15 -6.99
N TRP A 130 -6.94 -11.22 -6.96
CA TRP A 130 -5.62 -11.24 -7.60
C TRP A 130 -5.71 -11.13 -9.11
N GLN A 131 -6.67 -11.80 -9.74
CA GLN A 131 -6.90 -11.69 -11.18
C GLN A 131 -7.33 -10.29 -11.61
N GLU A 132 -8.22 -9.66 -10.85
CA GLU A 132 -8.65 -8.28 -11.09
C GLU A 132 -7.48 -7.30 -10.88
N TYR A 133 -6.66 -7.51 -9.84
CA TYR A 133 -5.47 -6.72 -9.57
C TYR A 133 -4.43 -6.85 -10.68
N GLU A 134 -4.11 -8.08 -11.09
CA GLU A 134 -3.18 -8.33 -12.20
C GLU A 134 -3.68 -7.72 -13.52
N ALA A 135 -4.97 -7.84 -13.81
CA ALA A 135 -5.57 -7.23 -14.99
C ALA A 135 -5.54 -5.70 -14.95
N GLU A 136 -5.83 -5.09 -13.79
CA GLU A 136 -5.73 -3.65 -13.58
C GLU A 136 -4.27 -3.17 -13.74
N MET A 137 -3.30 -3.89 -13.15
CA MET A 137 -1.89 -3.57 -13.32
C MET A 137 -1.45 -3.69 -14.78
N GLN A 138 -1.87 -4.74 -15.48
CA GLN A 138 -1.56 -4.93 -16.90
C GLN A 138 -2.21 -3.84 -17.77
N GLU A 139 -3.45 -3.45 -17.49
CA GLU A 139 -4.13 -2.35 -18.20
C GLU A 139 -3.41 -1.00 -17.98
N LEU A 140 -2.85 -0.81 -16.80
CA LEU A 140 -2.07 0.37 -16.43
C LEU A 140 -0.61 0.30 -16.91
N GLY A 141 -0.19 -0.80 -17.52
CA GLY A 141 1.21 -1.02 -17.90
C GLY A 141 2.15 -1.15 -16.70
N LEU A 142 1.61 -1.51 -15.53
CA LEU A 142 2.36 -1.71 -14.29
C LEU A 142 2.65 -3.19 -14.07
N GLU A 143 3.78 -3.47 -13.41
CA GLU A 143 4.12 -4.83 -13.00
C GLU A 143 3.44 -5.19 -11.67
N ALA A 144 2.98 -6.42 -11.55
CA ALA A 144 2.57 -6.99 -10.27
C ALA A 144 3.84 -7.41 -9.51
N TYR A 145 4.10 -6.79 -8.36
CA TYR A 145 5.32 -7.03 -7.59
C TYR A 145 5.09 -8.11 -6.52
N ASP A 146 6.06 -9.01 -6.39
CA ASP A 146 6.12 -9.94 -5.25
C ASP A 146 6.59 -9.18 -3.99
N TRP A 147 5.62 -8.64 -3.25
CA TRP A 147 5.87 -7.83 -2.07
C TRP A 147 6.54 -8.61 -0.94
N ASP A 148 6.27 -9.92 -0.83
CA ASP A 148 6.92 -10.76 0.18
C ASP A 148 8.40 -10.96 -0.14
N ALA A 149 8.75 -11.15 -1.42
CA ALA A 149 10.14 -11.22 -1.87
C ALA A 149 10.84 -9.87 -1.66
N LEU A 150 10.24 -8.76 -2.10
CA LEU A 150 10.81 -7.42 -1.94
C LEU A 150 11.00 -7.02 -0.47
N CYS A 151 10.04 -7.33 0.39
CA CYS A 151 10.15 -7.08 1.83
C CYS A 151 11.20 -7.97 2.50
N SER A 152 11.42 -9.18 1.97
CA SER A 152 12.45 -10.10 2.47
C SER A 152 13.84 -9.64 2.10
N GLU A 153 14.00 -9.05 0.91
CA GLU A 153 15.27 -8.49 0.45
C GLU A 153 15.61 -7.20 1.17
N ASN A 154 14.64 -6.30 1.35
CA ASN A 154 14.84 -5.06 2.09
C ASN A 154 13.60 -4.68 2.92
N GLU A 155 13.72 -4.76 4.25
CA GLU A 155 12.64 -4.40 5.19
C GLU A 155 12.30 -2.89 5.19
N ASP A 156 13.15 -2.06 4.61
CA ASP A 156 12.93 -0.61 4.50
C ASP A 156 12.02 -0.22 3.34
N ILE A 157 11.59 -1.16 2.48
CA ILE A 157 10.72 -0.85 1.37
C ILE A 157 9.40 -0.21 1.86
N LYS A 158 9.01 0.89 1.18
CA LYS A 158 7.75 1.62 1.44
C LYS A 158 6.75 1.41 0.33
N GLY A 159 7.24 1.13 -0.88
CA GLY A 159 6.40 0.94 -2.04
C GLY A 159 7.21 1.01 -3.33
N TRP A 160 6.49 1.14 -4.43
CA TRP A 160 7.02 1.26 -5.76
C TRP A 160 6.43 2.47 -6.46
N LEU A 161 7.28 3.29 -7.07
CA LEU A 161 6.92 4.50 -7.80
C LEU A 161 7.06 4.23 -9.30
N CYS A 162 6.00 4.50 -10.05
CA CYS A 162 6.01 4.40 -11.52
C CYS A 162 5.34 5.63 -12.14
N ILE A 163 5.98 6.19 -13.16
CA ILE A 163 5.37 7.16 -14.07
C ILE A 163 5.39 6.51 -15.45
N PRO A 164 4.24 6.08 -16.00
CA PRO A 164 4.16 5.40 -17.30
C PRO A 164 4.83 6.21 -18.41
N ASP A 165 5.36 5.51 -19.39
CA ASP A 165 6.06 6.09 -20.56
C ASP A 165 7.30 6.92 -20.20
N THR A 166 7.81 6.79 -18.96
CA THR A 166 9.04 7.44 -18.51
C THR A 166 10.02 6.44 -17.93
N LEU A 167 11.22 6.90 -17.56
CA LEU A 167 12.23 6.07 -16.89
C LEU A 167 12.06 6.04 -15.35
N ILE A 168 11.02 6.66 -14.81
CA ILE A 168 10.74 6.65 -13.38
C ILE A 168 9.90 5.41 -13.05
N ASN A 169 10.61 4.33 -12.67
CA ASN A 169 10.03 3.06 -12.27
C ASN A 169 10.99 2.43 -11.24
N PHE A 170 10.78 2.73 -9.95
CA PHE A 170 11.75 2.46 -8.88
C PHE A 170 11.08 1.98 -7.60
N PRO A 171 11.75 1.08 -6.85
CA PRO A 171 11.41 0.86 -5.45
C PRO A 171 11.62 2.15 -4.65
N VAL A 172 10.77 2.38 -3.68
CA VAL A 172 10.89 3.48 -2.71
C VAL A 172 11.13 2.89 -1.33
N VAL A 173 12.21 3.30 -0.71
CA VAL A 173 12.63 2.85 0.62
C VAL A 173 12.44 3.97 1.66
N GLY A 174 12.71 3.72 2.93
CA GLY A 174 12.71 4.77 3.94
C GLY A 174 13.16 4.27 5.29
N THR A 175 14.07 5.04 5.90
CA THR A 175 14.67 4.83 7.22
C THR A 175 14.29 5.95 8.19
N ASP A 176 14.91 5.96 9.35
CA ASP A 176 14.80 7.03 10.35
C ASP A 176 15.67 8.25 10.01
N ASP A 177 16.37 8.24 8.89
CA ASP A 177 17.16 9.37 8.39
C ASP A 177 16.90 9.64 6.90
N ASN A 178 17.32 10.80 6.42
CA ASN A 178 17.27 11.18 5.01
C ASN A 178 18.65 11.10 4.33
N ALA A 179 19.56 10.28 4.84
CA ALA A 179 20.96 10.25 4.39
C ALA A 179 21.42 8.90 3.86
N PHE A 180 20.99 7.79 4.45
CA PHE A 180 21.46 6.45 4.13
C PHE A 180 21.29 6.13 2.63
N TYR A 181 20.09 6.26 2.11
CA TYR A 181 19.77 5.94 0.71
C TYR A 181 20.21 7.01 -0.30
N LEU A 182 20.86 8.08 0.14
CA LEU A 182 21.62 8.94 -0.77
C LEU A 182 22.88 8.26 -1.34
N SER A 183 23.38 7.23 -0.68
CA SER A 183 24.64 6.55 -1.06
C SER A 183 24.54 5.02 -1.03
N HIS A 184 23.35 4.48 -0.92
CA HIS A 184 23.06 3.04 -0.94
C HIS A 184 21.88 2.76 -1.86
N ASP A 185 21.95 1.67 -2.61
CA ASP A 185 20.85 1.20 -3.45
C ASP A 185 19.79 0.43 -2.65
N PHE A 186 18.84 -0.16 -3.36
CA PHE A 186 17.74 -0.91 -2.76
C PHE A 186 18.22 -2.10 -1.91
N THR A 187 19.30 -2.76 -2.30
CA THR A 187 19.85 -3.92 -1.56
C THR A 187 20.68 -3.52 -0.35
N GLY A 188 20.95 -2.22 -0.18
CA GLY A 188 21.78 -1.68 0.89
C GLY A 188 23.27 -1.63 0.52
N ASP A 189 23.60 -1.93 -0.72
CA ASP A 189 24.97 -1.80 -1.23
C ASP A 189 25.29 -0.35 -1.55
N LYS A 190 26.61 -0.01 -1.49
CA LYS A 190 27.06 1.34 -1.82
C LYS A 190 26.79 1.68 -3.28
N SER A 191 26.07 2.76 -3.51
CA SER A 191 25.72 3.27 -4.83
C SER A 191 25.75 4.79 -4.84
N SER A 192 26.47 5.38 -5.79
CA SER A 192 26.46 6.83 -5.99
C SER A 192 25.11 7.35 -6.54
N ALA A 193 24.31 6.47 -7.10
CA ALA A 193 22.96 6.79 -7.58
C ALA A 193 21.93 6.77 -6.46
N GLY A 194 22.23 6.09 -5.36
CA GLY A 194 21.30 5.91 -4.26
C GLY A 194 20.06 5.09 -4.63
N CYS A 195 19.02 5.23 -3.84
CA CYS A 195 17.69 4.71 -4.11
C CYS A 195 16.68 5.81 -3.79
N PRO A 196 15.56 5.95 -4.51
CA PRO A 196 14.48 6.85 -4.11
C PRO A 196 13.95 6.49 -2.72
N PHE A 197 13.79 7.49 -1.86
CA PHE A 197 13.41 7.26 -0.48
C PHE A 197 12.36 8.25 0.02
N MET A 198 11.48 7.75 0.87
CA MET A 198 10.48 8.56 1.55
C MET A 198 11.11 9.37 2.67
N ASP A 199 10.71 10.63 2.80
CA ASP A 199 11.17 11.50 3.91
C ASP A 199 10.99 10.79 5.26
N LYS A 200 12.02 10.85 6.12
CA LYS A 200 12.06 10.15 7.42
C LYS A 200 10.89 10.47 8.33
N ASP A 201 10.32 11.66 8.21
CA ASP A 201 9.20 12.10 9.02
C ASP A 201 7.85 11.72 8.37
N THR A 202 7.84 11.31 7.10
CA THR A 202 6.63 10.91 6.36
C THR A 202 6.23 9.47 6.67
N GLN A 203 4.94 9.28 6.90
CA GLN A 203 4.34 7.96 7.03
C GLN A 203 3.47 7.64 5.80
N ILE A 204 3.26 6.34 5.54
CA ILE A 204 2.49 5.88 4.38
C ILE A 204 1.02 6.33 4.42
N TRP A 205 0.50 6.69 5.59
CA TRP A 205 -0.86 7.18 5.79
C TRP A 205 -0.96 8.70 5.86
N ASP A 206 0.17 9.44 5.80
CA ASP A 206 0.14 10.90 5.79
C ASP A 206 -0.55 11.43 4.54
N PHE A 207 -1.12 12.62 4.65
CA PHE A 207 -1.76 13.30 3.54
C PHE A 207 -0.77 13.59 2.40
N ASN A 208 0.44 14.08 2.72
CA ASN A 208 1.49 14.33 1.75
C ASN A 208 2.66 13.36 1.95
N ARG A 209 2.94 12.55 0.94
CA ARG A 209 4.08 11.63 0.88
C ARG A 209 5.21 12.27 0.12
N VAL A 210 6.28 12.60 0.81
CA VAL A 210 7.46 13.20 0.17
C VAL A 210 8.48 12.12 -0.16
N ILE A 211 8.86 12.03 -1.43
CA ILE A 211 9.84 11.07 -1.94
C ILE A 211 10.99 11.84 -2.57
N TYR A 212 12.19 11.55 -2.09
CA TYR A 212 13.43 12.10 -2.61
C TYR A 212 14.10 11.13 -3.58
N GLY A 213 14.77 11.66 -4.58
CA GLY A 213 15.64 10.92 -5.46
C GLY A 213 16.75 11.81 -6.01
N HIS A 214 17.90 11.21 -6.33
CA HIS A 214 19.00 11.95 -6.89
C HIS A 214 18.73 12.48 -8.29
N ASN A 215 19.23 13.69 -8.54
CA ASN A 215 19.52 14.17 -9.87
C ASN A 215 21.01 13.91 -10.14
N MET A 216 21.28 12.98 -11.04
CA MET A 216 22.65 12.58 -11.42
C MET A 216 23.33 13.55 -12.39
N GLY A 217 22.66 14.66 -12.72
CA GLY A 217 23.18 15.74 -13.57
C GLY A 217 22.64 15.73 -14.99
N ALA A 218 23.07 16.75 -15.75
CA ALA A 218 22.58 16.96 -17.11
C ALA A 218 22.94 15.78 -18.04
N GLY A 219 21.92 15.28 -18.76
CA GLY A 219 22.05 14.16 -19.70
C GLY A 219 22.10 12.79 -19.03
N SER A 220 21.81 12.70 -17.72
CA SER A 220 21.60 11.43 -17.05
C SER A 220 20.14 11.04 -17.09
N ASP A 221 19.89 9.77 -17.38
CA ASP A 221 18.54 9.16 -17.33
C ASP A 221 18.32 8.39 -16.01
N ALA A 222 19.30 8.46 -15.07
CA ALA A 222 19.25 7.70 -13.83
C ALA A 222 18.48 8.45 -12.74
N MET A 223 17.81 7.69 -11.89
CA MET A 223 17.05 8.15 -10.71
C MET A 223 16.04 9.26 -11.10
N PHE A 224 15.99 10.35 -10.32
CA PHE A 224 15.10 11.48 -10.57
C PHE A 224 15.70 12.56 -11.50
N SER A 225 16.73 12.22 -12.31
CA SER A 225 17.27 13.15 -13.30
C SER A 225 16.21 13.52 -14.34
N THR A 226 15.42 12.54 -14.80
CA THR A 226 14.35 12.74 -15.78
C THR A 226 13.11 13.44 -15.20
N LEU A 227 13.01 13.59 -13.88
CA LEU A 227 11.98 14.42 -13.27
C LEU A 227 12.07 15.87 -13.73
N LEU A 228 13.27 16.34 -14.10
CA LEU A 228 13.47 17.69 -14.63
C LEU A 228 12.82 17.90 -16.00
N ASP A 229 12.44 16.84 -16.71
CA ASP A 229 11.73 16.96 -18.00
C ASP A 229 10.34 17.60 -17.82
N TYR A 230 9.77 17.53 -16.62
CA TYR A 230 8.55 18.28 -16.26
C TYR A 230 8.72 19.81 -16.33
N GLU A 231 9.94 20.31 -16.53
CA GLU A 231 10.18 21.72 -16.86
C GLU A 231 9.60 22.11 -18.24
N LYS A 232 9.38 21.12 -19.09
CA LYS A 232 8.76 21.28 -20.42
C LYS A 232 7.25 21.12 -20.28
N GLU A 233 6.50 22.10 -20.78
CA GLU A 233 5.04 22.11 -20.66
C GLU A 233 4.37 20.91 -21.34
N ASP A 234 4.88 20.50 -22.49
CA ASP A 234 4.35 19.32 -23.20
C ASP A 234 4.56 18.06 -22.37
N TYR A 235 5.74 17.88 -21.76
CA TYR A 235 6.01 16.74 -20.90
C TYR A 235 5.11 16.72 -19.66
N PHE A 236 4.86 17.90 -19.06
CA PHE A 236 3.91 18.05 -17.95
C PHE A 236 2.49 17.62 -18.35
N LYS A 237 2.06 17.95 -19.58
CA LYS A 237 0.72 17.59 -20.08
C LYS A 237 0.59 16.13 -20.46
N GLU A 238 1.65 15.53 -20.96
CA GLU A 238 1.65 14.14 -21.43
C GLU A 238 1.81 13.13 -20.29
N ASN A 239 2.62 13.44 -19.26
CA ASN A 239 2.95 12.53 -18.17
C ASN A 239 2.22 12.88 -16.87
N ARG A 240 0.89 12.84 -16.91
CA ARG A 240 0.03 13.34 -15.83
C ARG A 240 -0.15 12.37 -14.67
N THR A 241 0.07 11.09 -14.87
CA THR A 241 -0.27 10.08 -13.88
C THR A 241 0.98 9.53 -13.21
N ILE A 242 0.99 9.54 -11.90
CA ILE A 242 2.00 8.91 -11.05
C ILE A 242 1.32 7.77 -10.30
N TYR A 243 1.84 6.57 -10.41
CA TYR A 243 1.40 5.43 -9.62
C TYR A 243 2.35 5.23 -8.45
N PHE A 244 1.78 5.04 -7.29
CA PHE A 244 2.51 4.60 -6.11
C PHE A 244 1.81 3.38 -5.53
N THR A 245 2.46 2.22 -5.64
CA THR A 245 2.01 0.99 -5.01
C THR A 245 2.70 0.86 -3.66
N ASP A 246 1.93 0.83 -2.58
CA ASP A 246 2.52 0.71 -1.25
C ASP A 246 3.01 -0.73 -0.97
N ALA A 247 3.81 -0.90 0.09
CA ALA A 247 4.35 -2.20 0.46
C ALA A 247 3.29 -3.25 0.91
N TYR A 248 2.02 -2.89 0.87
CA TYR A 248 0.88 -3.80 1.06
C TYR A 248 0.21 -4.17 -0.26
N GLY A 249 0.78 -3.75 -1.40
CA GLY A 249 0.25 -4.02 -2.73
C GLY A 249 -0.91 -3.11 -3.15
N SER A 250 -1.19 -2.03 -2.42
CA SER A 250 -2.26 -1.09 -2.78
C SER A 250 -1.73 0.00 -3.72
N ALA A 251 -2.10 -0.06 -4.99
CA ALA A 251 -1.77 0.95 -5.98
C ALA A 251 -2.70 2.17 -5.85
N THR A 252 -2.11 3.36 -5.95
CA THR A 252 -2.81 4.64 -5.95
C THR A 252 -2.34 5.45 -7.16
N ALA A 253 -3.29 5.90 -7.97
CA ALA A 253 -3.02 6.82 -9.08
C ALA A 253 -3.14 8.27 -8.57
N TYR A 254 -2.10 9.05 -8.80
CA TYR A 254 -2.03 10.48 -8.51
C TYR A 254 -2.00 11.26 -9.81
N GLN A 255 -2.74 12.36 -9.89
CA GLN A 255 -2.68 13.28 -11.01
C GLN A 255 -1.72 14.43 -10.71
N VAL A 256 -0.73 14.63 -11.58
CA VAL A 256 0.23 15.74 -11.43
C VAL A 256 -0.52 17.06 -11.54
N MET A 257 -0.46 17.86 -10.49
CA MET A 257 -1.14 19.15 -10.40
C MET A 257 -0.18 20.33 -10.40
N ALA A 258 1.07 20.14 -9.97
CA ALA A 258 2.01 21.25 -9.94
C ALA A 258 3.47 20.81 -10.17
N VAL A 259 4.22 21.70 -10.82
CA VAL A 259 5.68 21.66 -10.95
C VAL A 259 6.28 22.90 -10.32
N VAL A 260 7.25 22.73 -9.43
CA VAL A 260 7.81 23.86 -8.68
C VAL A 260 9.35 23.84 -8.71
N LYS A 261 9.96 24.97 -9.01
CA LYS A 261 11.38 25.24 -8.76
C LYS A 261 11.50 25.92 -7.42
N TYR A 262 12.08 25.24 -6.46
CA TYR A 262 12.03 25.64 -5.06
C TYR A 262 13.41 25.89 -4.45
N ASN A 263 13.50 26.91 -3.59
CA ASN A 263 14.67 27.14 -2.74
C ASN A 263 14.33 26.73 -1.30
N ILE A 264 15.09 25.78 -0.76
CA ILE A 264 14.86 25.29 0.63
C ILE A 264 15.09 26.37 1.70
N ASP A 265 15.70 27.52 1.38
CA ASP A 265 15.80 28.65 2.29
C ASP A 265 14.42 29.28 2.59
N ASN A 266 13.40 28.99 1.76
CA ASN A 266 12.04 29.52 1.89
C ASN A 266 11.07 28.58 2.61
N LEU A 267 11.56 27.58 3.32
CA LEU A 267 10.71 26.59 4.03
C LEU A 267 9.82 27.24 5.10
N GLU A 268 10.25 28.34 5.71
CA GLU A 268 9.43 29.09 6.67
C GLU A 268 8.19 29.73 6.01
N GLU A 269 8.27 30.09 4.72
CA GLU A 269 7.15 30.67 3.99
C GLU A 269 6.17 29.61 3.49
N TRP A 270 6.69 28.51 3.03
CA TRP A 270 5.95 27.35 2.53
C TRP A 270 6.81 26.11 2.60
N ASP A 271 6.40 25.14 3.40
CA ASP A 271 7.09 23.86 3.51
C ASP A 271 6.36 22.80 2.66
N PHE A 272 6.98 22.41 1.54
CA PHE A 272 6.47 21.34 0.68
C PHE A 272 6.43 19.97 1.38
N ARG A 273 7.11 19.85 2.53
CA ARG A 273 7.16 18.62 3.34
C ARG A 273 6.03 18.55 4.38
N THR A 274 5.13 19.55 4.40
CA THR A 274 3.98 19.51 5.30
C THR A 274 3.19 18.23 5.09
N ARG A 275 3.22 17.36 6.08
CA ARG A 275 2.67 16.01 5.99
C ARG A 275 1.16 15.97 6.12
N ASN A 276 0.63 16.73 7.06
CA ASN A 276 -0.79 16.79 7.38
C ASN A 276 -1.19 18.24 7.72
N HIS A 277 -2.43 18.56 7.50
CA HIS A 277 -3.02 19.86 7.83
C HIS A 277 -3.92 19.73 9.04
N ALA A 278 -3.89 20.73 9.92
CA ALA A 278 -4.72 20.74 11.12
C ALA A 278 -6.21 20.92 10.80
N ASP A 279 -6.50 21.66 9.73
CA ASP A 279 -7.84 22.02 9.28
C ASP A 279 -7.84 22.43 7.80
N MET A 280 -9.02 22.72 7.27
CA MET A 280 -9.19 23.14 5.88
C MET A 280 -8.59 24.52 5.58
N GLU A 281 -8.45 25.39 6.56
CA GLU A 281 -7.85 26.72 6.38
C GLU A 281 -6.34 26.58 6.14
N SER A 282 -5.67 25.76 6.94
CA SER A 282 -4.24 25.47 6.77
C SER A 282 -3.97 24.74 5.45
N TYR A 283 -4.86 23.82 5.04
CA TYR A 283 -4.80 23.14 3.75
C TYR A 283 -4.95 24.14 2.59
N ASN A 284 -5.99 24.97 2.60
CA ASN A 284 -6.25 25.96 1.54
C ASN A 284 -5.08 26.93 1.42
N THR A 285 -4.55 27.41 2.56
CA THR A 285 -3.37 28.28 2.58
C THR A 285 -2.15 27.62 1.95
N TRP A 286 -1.94 26.32 2.21
CA TRP A 286 -0.83 25.57 1.63
C TRP A 286 -1.01 25.40 0.10
N MET A 287 -2.22 25.09 -0.36
CA MET A 287 -2.56 24.98 -1.79
C MET A 287 -2.44 26.31 -2.54
N GLU A 288 -2.91 27.42 -1.96
CA GLU A 288 -2.74 28.75 -2.55
C GLU A 288 -1.26 29.11 -2.72
N LYS A 289 -0.44 28.80 -1.72
CA LYS A 289 1.01 29.02 -1.79
C LYS A 289 1.69 28.11 -2.80
N LEU A 290 1.22 26.86 -2.98
CA LEU A 290 1.65 25.97 -4.04
C LEU A 290 1.37 26.57 -5.40
N GLN A 291 0.12 27.00 -5.66
CA GLN A 291 -0.29 27.60 -6.93
C GLN A 291 0.54 28.82 -7.29
N GLN A 292 0.81 29.71 -6.31
CA GLN A 292 1.63 30.92 -6.52
C GLN A 292 3.09 30.62 -6.90
N ARG A 293 3.61 29.45 -6.51
CA ARG A 293 5.01 29.04 -6.73
C ARG A 293 5.21 28.12 -7.92
N ALA A 294 4.11 27.58 -8.45
CA ALA A 294 4.15 26.59 -9.50
C ALA A 294 4.64 27.21 -10.83
N LEU A 295 5.54 26.50 -11.49
CA LEU A 295 5.90 26.77 -12.88
C LEU A 295 4.72 26.42 -13.81
N TYR A 296 4.09 25.28 -13.52
CA TYR A 296 2.84 24.81 -14.09
C TYR A 296 1.92 24.40 -12.96
N TYR A 297 0.66 24.76 -13.05
CA TYR A 297 -0.39 24.38 -12.13
C TYR A 297 -1.66 24.04 -12.88
N GLU A 298 -2.26 22.95 -12.51
CA GLU A 298 -3.57 22.52 -12.98
C GLU A 298 -4.45 22.22 -11.77
N GLU A 299 -5.55 22.91 -11.68
CA GLU A 299 -6.51 22.76 -10.59
C GLU A 299 -7.06 21.33 -10.61
N PRO A 300 -6.96 20.56 -9.54
CA PRO A 300 -7.60 19.26 -9.47
C PRO A 300 -9.13 19.41 -9.45
N ASP A 301 -9.83 18.46 -10.10
CA ASP A 301 -11.31 18.47 -10.16
C ASP A 301 -11.96 18.42 -8.77
N TYR A 302 -11.26 17.85 -7.81
CA TYR A 302 -11.68 17.72 -6.41
C TYR A 302 -10.50 18.01 -5.49
N ALA A 303 -10.79 18.48 -4.27
CA ALA A 303 -9.75 18.62 -3.25
C ALA A 303 -9.06 17.25 -3.01
N PRO A 304 -7.73 17.16 -3.21
CA PRO A 304 -7.02 15.91 -3.04
C PRO A 304 -7.20 15.33 -1.64
N VAL A 305 -7.45 14.03 -1.56
CA VAL A 305 -7.47 13.31 -0.29
C VAL A 305 -6.07 12.84 0.13
N ARG A 306 -5.14 12.81 -0.83
CA ARG A 306 -3.71 12.52 -0.62
C ARG A 306 -2.88 13.23 -1.66
N ILE A 307 -1.66 13.59 -1.27
CA ILE A 307 -0.65 14.18 -2.15
C ILE A 307 0.59 13.30 -2.14
N ILE A 308 1.26 13.23 -3.28
CA ILE A 308 2.63 12.75 -3.42
C ILE A 308 3.50 13.89 -3.94
N THR A 309 4.63 14.12 -3.28
CA THR A 309 5.62 15.12 -3.67
C THR A 309 6.91 14.42 -4.04
N LEU A 310 7.27 14.43 -5.31
CA LEU A 310 8.57 13.96 -5.79
C LEU A 310 9.54 15.13 -5.79
N ALA A 311 10.67 14.97 -5.11
CA ALA A 311 11.65 16.04 -4.92
C ALA A 311 13.06 15.60 -5.32
N THR A 312 13.70 16.39 -6.18
CA THR A 312 15.10 16.19 -6.55
C THR A 312 15.92 17.49 -6.46
N CYS A 313 17.24 17.37 -6.52
CA CYS A 313 18.11 18.53 -6.55
C CYS A 313 18.07 19.22 -7.91
N ASP A 314 17.85 20.54 -7.92
CA ASP A 314 18.07 21.38 -9.09
C ASP A 314 19.01 22.54 -8.74
N ARG A 315 20.28 22.36 -9.08
CA ARG A 315 21.33 23.34 -8.75
C ARG A 315 21.41 24.52 -9.72
N ARG A 316 20.62 24.52 -10.78
CA ARG A 316 20.71 25.51 -11.86
C ARG A 316 20.30 26.92 -11.41
N MET A 317 19.29 27.02 -10.53
CA MET A 317 18.78 28.33 -10.10
C MET A 317 19.27 28.72 -8.70
N TYR A 318 19.22 27.81 -7.73
CA TYR A 318 19.49 28.10 -6.31
C TYR A 318 20.69 27.32 -5.75
N GLY A 319 21.57 26.82 -6.61
CA GLY A 319 22.76 26.08 -6.21
C GLY A 319 22.40 24.83 -5.37
N LYS A 320 23.11 24.58 -4.28
CA LYS A 320 22.87 23.40 -3.42
C LYS A 320 21.50 23.41 -2.73
N ASN A 321 20.86 24.58 -2.63
CA ASN A 321 19.56 24.75 -1.97
C ASN A 321 18.37 24.61 -2.94
N GLY A 322 18.64 24.48 -4.24
CA GLY A 322 17.61 24.28 -5.27
C GLY A 322 17.01 22.89 -5.23
N ARG A 323 15.68 22.84 -5.36
CA ARG A 323 14.90 21.63 -5.54
C ARG A 323 13.97 21.78 -6.73
N PHE A 324 13.72 20.67 -7.39
CA PHE A 324 12.67 20.53 -8.39
C PHE A 324 11.63 19.58 -7.82
N LEU A 325 10.39 20.04 -7.79
CA LEU A 325 9.29 19.33 -7.19
C LEU A 325 8.24 19.04 -8.27
N VAL A 326 7.76 17.81 -8.29
CA VAL A 326 6.54 17.40 -9.00
C VAL A 326 5.55 16.95 -7.96
N ILE A 327 4.39 17.59 -7.94
CA ILE A 327 3.36 17.42 -6.90
C ILE A 327 2.11 16.92 -7.57
N ALA A 328 1.57 15.82 -7.07
CA ALA A 328 0.39 15.16 -7.60
C ALA A 328 -0.60 14.83 -6.48
N GLY A 329 -1.89 14.86 -6.81
CA GLY A 329 -2.98 14.57 -5.88
C GLY A 329 -3.94 13.50 -6.38
N THR A 330 -4.69 12.87 -5.45
CA THR A 330 -5.72 11.86 -5.75
C THR A 330 -7.10 12.45 -5.69
#